data_15a02ae0549afe3a14a87730c5fedb76
#
_entry.id   15a02ae0549afe3a14a87730c5fedb76
#
_cell.length_a   1.000
_cell.length_b   1.000
_cell.length_c   1.000
_cell.angle_alpha   90.00
_cell.angle_beta   90.00
_cell.angle_gamma   90.00
#
_symmetry.space_group_name_H-M   'P 1'
#
loop_
_entity.id
_entity.type
_entity.pdbx_description
1 polymer ?
#
loop_
_entity_poly.entity_id
_entity_poly.type
_entity_poly.pdbx_seq_one_letter_code
_entity_poly.pdbx_strand_id
1 'polypeptide(L)'
;MTSRRHLVLGSALLPWIAALPARAQAAPTRLLLGFPPGGTVDQISRHLSARLGEGVRVEARVGGGGRHAVEELMKAPADGSTLLLTPMSMVTLYPHLYPQLGYGAADPVPVAALASLGFALGVGPAVPASVRTLADLVGWVRAGGSSLPGYGTPGPGTPPHFIGALFERGAQCTLPHVAYRGAAPAMRDLLGGQLAVYIGPEGDFLPHLAAGGGAVRVLAVAGERRSRFLPDVPTFAEQGHGATGLDRRELYALFLPRQARPELAQQIAARARAVLAEPATAALLARLGLQEAAGGPAELGEVVRVDHAAWGPIVSRVGFTPES
;
A
#
# COMPACT_ATOMS: atom_id res chain seq x y z
N MET A 1 -52.24 -72.74 47.79
CA MET A 1 -50.80 -72.69 47.52
C MET A 1 -50.56 -71.57 46.52
N THR A 2 -50.14 -70.41 46.97
CA THR A 2 -50.06 -69.18 46.23
C THR A 2 -48.58 -68.84 46.02
N SER A 3 -48.11 -68.89 44.78
CA SER A 3 -46.72 -68.52 44.39
C SER A 3 -46.64 -67.01 44.08
N ARG A 4 -45.86 -66.24 44.85
CA ARG A 4 -45.56 -64.82 44.61
C ARG A 4 -44.38 -64.74 43.66
N ARG A 5 -44.59 -64.16 42.49
CA ARG A 5 -43.48 -63.79 41.56
C ARG A 5 -43.02 -62.36 41.91
N HIS A 6 -41.77 -62.25 42.33
CA HIS A 6 -41.12 -60.92 42.51
C HIS A 6 -40.65 -60.36 41.15
N LEU A 7 -41.17 -59.21 40.81
CA LEU A 7 -40.76 -58.43 39.67
C LEU A 7 -39.53 -57.55 40.10
N VAL A 8 -38.42 -57.83 39.59
CA VAL A 8 -37.19 -56.98 39.80
C VAL A 8 -37.20 -55.94 38.70
N LEU A 9 -37.43 -54.65 39.07
CA LEU A 9 -37.24 -53.48 38.19
C LEU A 9 -35.75 -53.12 38.16
N GLY A 10 -35.08 -53.45 37.06
CA GLY A 10 -33.71 -52.99 36.78
C GLY A 10 -33.74 -51.54 36.29
N SER A 11 -33.27 -50.61 37.13
CA SER A 11 -33.06 -49.22 36.73
C SER A 11 -31.81 -49.10 35.83
N ALA A 12 -32.00 -48.92 34.53
CA ALA A 12 -30.90 -48.62 33.58
C ALA A 12 -30.46 -47.17 33.77
N LEU A 13 -29.32 -46.96 34.40
CA LEU A 13 -28.59 -45.68 34.42
C LEU A 13 -27.97 -45.46 33.03
N LEU A 14 -28.62 -44.63 32.21
CA LEU A 14 -28.02 -44.09 30.98
C LEU A 14 -26.96 -43.05 31.37
N PRO A 15 -25.70 -43.19 30.91
CA PRO A 15 -24.72 -42.15 31.14
C PRO A 15 -25.07 -40.91 30.31
N TRP A 16 -25.29 -39.80 30.98
CA TRP A 16 -25.31 -38.47 30.37
C TRP A 16 -23.95 -38.16 29.80
N ILE A 17 -23.74 -38.38 28.51
CA ILE A 17 -22.57 -37.86 27.77
C ILE A 17 -22.83 -36.37 27.67
N ALA A 18 -22.20 -35.60 28.54
CA ALA A 18 -22.11 -34.13 28.42
C ALA A 18 -21.41 -33.82 27.08
N ALA A 19 -22.17 -33.42 26.08
CA ALA A 19 -21.65 -32.91 24.84
C ALA A 19 -20.87 -31.65 25.20
N LEU A 20 -19.54 -31.75 25.21
CA LEU A 20 -18.66 -30.57 25.24
C LEU A 20 -19.06 -29.69 24.06
N PRO A 21 -19.29 -28.38 24.30
CA PRO A 21 -19.59 -27.49 23.18
C PRO A 21 -18.43 -27.58 22.19
N ALA A 22 -18.72 -28.04 20.97
CA ALA A 22 -17.78 -27.97 19.86
C ALA A 22 -17.36 -26.52 19.78
N ARG A 23 -16.09 -26.20 20.11
CA ARG A 23 -15.52 -24.89 19.84
C ARG A 23 -15.69 -24.70 18.35
N ALA A 24 -16.64 -23.85 17.96
CA ALA A 24 -16.77 -23.40 16.59
C ALA A 24 -15.39 -22.86 16.21
N GLN A 25 -14.72 -23.57 15.29
CA GLN A 25 -13.41 -23.14 14.80
C GLN A 25 -13.64 -21.77 14.18
N ALA A 26 -13.09 -20.73 14.82
CA ALA A 26 -13.24 -19.38 14.32
C ALA A 26 -12.81 -19.35 12.85
N ALA A 27 -13.62 -18.75 11.99
CA ALA A 27 -13.27 -18.62 10.58
C ALA A 27 -11.88 -17.99 10.46
N PRO A 28 -11.04 -18.44 9.52
CA PRO A 28 -9.71 -17.89 9.35
C PRO A 28 -9.78 -16.40 9.06
N THR A 29 -8.91 -15.60 9.69
CA THR A 29 -8.83 -14.17 9.46
C THR A 29 -8.41 -13.89 8.01
N ARG A 30 -9.15 -13.05 7.32
CA ARG A 30 -8.85 -12.60 5.95
C ARG A 30 -7.98 -11.35 6.03
N LEU A 31 -6.84 -11.34 5.35
CA LEU A 31 -6.02 -10.15 5.15
C LEU A 31 -6.21 -9.67 3.70
N LEU A 32 -7.03 -8.66 3.53
CA LEU A 32 -7.33 -8.07 2.22
C LEU A 32 -6.18 -7.20 1.74
N LEU A 33 -5.95 -7.19 0.42
CA LEU A 33 -5.11 -6.23 -0.28
C LEU A 33 -5.70 -5.86 -1.64
N GLY A 34 -5.44 -4.64 -2.10
CA GLY A 34 -6.05 -4.08 -3.33
C GLY A 34 -5.22 -4.27 -4.60
N PHE A 35 -4.10 -5.00 -4.55
CA PHE A 35 -3.14 -5.09 -5.63
C PHE A 35 -2.87 -6.54 -6.06
N PRO A 36 -2.38 -6.75 -7.31
CA PRO A 36 -2.08 -8.09 -7.80
C PRO A 36 -1.01 -8.80 -6.98
N PRO A 37 -1.01 -10.15 -6.96
CA PRO A 37 0.06 -10.95 -6.37
C PRO A 37 1.44 -10.61 -6.93
N GLY A 38 2.49 -10.78 -6.11
CA GLY A 38 3.89 -10.55 -6.47
C GLY A 38 4.40 -9.12 -6.23
N GLY A 39 3.52 -8.13 -6.08
CA GLY A 39 3.90 -6.76 -5.74
C GLY A 39 4.33 -6.60 -4.28
N THR A 40 4.81 -5.40 -3.94
CA THR A 40 5.31 -5.05 -2.59
C THR A 40 4.27 -5.31 -1.51
N VAL A 41 3.01 -4.88 -1.72
CA VAL A 41 1.92 -5.09 -0.76
C VAL A 41 1.65 -6.58 -0.53
N ASP A 42 1.66 -7.39 -1.59
CA ASP A 42 1.46 -8.84 -1.50
C ASP A 42 2.59 -9.51 -0.70
N GLN A 43 3.85 -9.15 -0.97
CA GLN A 43 4.99 -9.71 -0.26
C GLN A 43 4.94 -9.41 1.24
N ILE A 44 4.60 -8.17 1.62
CA ILE A 44 4.41 -7.80 3.03
C ILE A 44 3.23 -8.55 3.63
N SER A 45 2.08 -8.62 2.92
CA SER A 45 0.89 -9.30 3.39
C SER A 45 1.14 -10.78 3.67
N ARG A 46 1.86 -11.48 2.79
CA ARG A 46 2.22 -12.90 2.98
C ARG A 46 3.18 -13.09 4.14
N HIS A 47 4.15 -12.19 4.30
CA HIS A 47 5.08 -12.23 5.43
C HIS A 47 4.36 -12.05 6.76
N LEU A 48 3.45 -11.08 6.83
CA LEU A 48 2.62 -10.82 8.00
C LEU A 48 1.64 -11.95 8.28
N SER A 49 0.92 -12.45 7.26
CA SER A 49 -0.11 -13.47 7.45
C SER A 49 0.46 -14.75 8.09
N ALA A 50 1.68 -15.12 7.74
CA ALA A 50 2.36 -16.27 8.33
C ALA A 50 2.72 -16.09 9.81
N ARG A 51 2.61 -14.88 10.37
CA ARG A 51 3.10 -14.49 11.71
C ARG A 51 2.06 -13.82 12.59
N LEU A 52 1.03 -13.22 12.03
CA LEU A 52 -0.04 -12.57 12.80
C LEU A 52 -0.94 -13.55 13.57
N GLY A 53 -0.97 -14.82 13.17
CA GLY A 53 -1.74 -15.86 13.81
C GLY A 53 -2.05 -17.02 12.89
N GLU A 54 -2.48 -18.15 13.47
CA GLU A 54 -2.87 -19.32 12.69
C GLU A 54 -4.10 -19.01 11.84
N GLY A 55 -4.09 -19.47 10.58
CA GLY A 55 -5.22 -19.37 9.67
C GLY A 55 -5.42 -18.02 9.00
N VAL A 56 -4.52 -17.04 9.17
CA VAL A 56 -4.61 -15.77 8.41
C VAL A 56 -4.38 -16.03 6.91
N ARG A 57 -5.34 -15.64 6.07
CA ARG A 57 -5.29 -15.83 4.62
C ARG A 57 -5.23 -14.50 3.89
N VAL A 58 -4.29 -14.39 2.97
CA VAL A 58 -4.15 -13.22 2.09
C VAL A 58 -5.13 -13.33 0.93
N GLU A 59 -5.96 -12.31 0.73
CA GLU A 59 -6.95 -12.24 -0.35
C GLU A 59 -6.79 -10.93 -1.14
N ALA A 60 -6.46 -11.04 -2.43
CA ALA A 60 -6.36 -9.90 -3.32
C ALA A 60 -7.75 -9.50 -3.87
N ARG A 61 -8.12 -8.23 -3.70
CA ARG A 61 -9.32 -7.59 -4.27
C ARG A 61 -8.88 -6.50 -5.22
N VAL A 62 -8.36 -6.93 -6.36
CA VAL A 62 -7.78 -6.02 -7.37
C VAL A 62 -8.85 -5.20 -8.04
N GLY A 63 -8.58 -3.91 -8.22
CA GLY A 63 -9.44 -2.99 -8.96
C GLY A 63 -9.57 -1.60 -8.32
N GLY A 64 -9.95 -0.62 -9.13
CA GLY A 64 -10.11 0.75 -8.69
C GLY A 64 -8.86 1.37 -8.06
N GLY A 65 -7.64 0.98 -8.51
CA GLY A 65 -6.39 1.43 -7.89
C GLY A 65 -6.21 0.96 -6.43
N GLY A 66 -6.86 -0.15 -6.03
CA GLY A 66 -6.86 -0.67 -4.66
C GLY A 66 -8.13 -0.36 -3.87
N ARG A 67 -9.01 0.51 -4.40
CA ARG A 67 -10.26 0.95 -3.76
C ARG A 67 -11.18 -0.21 -3.38
N HIS A 68 -11.33 -1.22 -4.27
CA HIS A 68 -12.23 -2.34 -4.04
C HIS A 68 -11.91 -3.11 -2.74
N ALA A 69 -10.67 -3.20 -2.34
CA ALA A 69 -10.30 -3.85 -1.07
C ALA A 69 -10.76 -3.04 0.15
N VAL A 70 -10.69 -1.70 0.09
CA VAL A 70 -11.20 -0.83 1.16
C VAL A 70 -12.72 -0.92 1.24
N GLU A 71 -13.40 -0.87 0.10
CA GLU A 71 -14.86 -0.98 0.03
C GLU A 71 -15.36 -2.34 0.57
N GLU A 72 -14.62 -3.43 0.32
CA GLU A 72 -14.91 -4.74 0.88
C GLU A 72 -14.68 -4.77 2.39
N LEU A 73 -13.61 -4.17 2.88
CA LEU A 73 -13.38 -4.03 4.32
C LEU A 73 -14.56 -3.32 5.01
N MET A 74 -15.09 -2.25 4.40
CA MET A 74 -16.21 -1.49 4.98
C MET A 74 -17.51 -2.30 5.12
N LYS A 75 -17.65 -3.39 4.37
CA LYS A 75 -18.80 -4.31 4.43
C LYS A 75 -18.55 -5.51 5.36
N ALA A 76 -17.32 -5.69 5.84
CA ALA A 76 -16.96 -6.83 6.67
C ALA A 76 -17.42 -6.64 8.13
N PRO A 77 -17.65 -7.75 8.86
CA PRO A 77 -17.92 -7.70 10.29
C PRO A 77 -16.77 -7.05 11.07
N ALA A 78 -17.11 -6.31 12.13
CA ALA A 78 -16.13 -5.61 12.97
C ALA A 78 -15.52 -6.49 14.08
N ASP A 79 -15.48 -7.80 13.87
CA ASP A 79 -15.08 -8.83 14.85
C ASP A 79 -13.62 -9.28 14.74
N GLY A 80 -12.86 -8.73 13.80
CA GLY A 80 -11.45 -9.07 13.54
C GLY A 80 -11.25 -10.21 12.55
N SER A 81 -12.31 -10.77 11.98
CA SER A 81 -12.22 -11.79 10.93
C SER A 81 -11.71 -11.24 9.59
N THR A 82 -11.68 -9.93 9.44
CA THR A 82 -11.17 -9.26 8.23
C THR A 82 -10.28 -8.08 8.60
N LEU A 83 -9.08 -8.06 8.01
CA LEU A 83 -8.09 -6.99 8.06
C LEU A 83 -7.81 -6.47 6.66
N LEU A 84 -7.34 -5.26 6.54
CA LEU A 84 -6.84 -4.69 5.27
C LEU A 84 -5.41 -4.21 5.47
N LEU A 85 -4.50 -4.62 4.58
CA LEU A 85 -3.21 -4.00 4.39
C LEU A 85 -3.24 -3.19 3.09
N THR A 86 -3.00 -1.89 3.19
CA THR A 86 -3.09 -1.00 2.03
C THR A 86 -2.10 0.17 2.15
N PRO A 87 -1.71 0.79 1.03
CA PRO A 87 -1.17 2.15 1.05
C PRO A 87 -2.17 3.08 1.72
N MET A 88 -1.70 3.92 2.62
CA MET A 88 -2.55 4.84 3.39
C MET A 88 -3.31 5.83 2.49
N SER A 89 -2.73 6.19 1.34
CA SER A 89 -3.37 7.05 0.34
C SER A 89 -4.72 6.52 -0.17
N MET A 90 -4.97 5.20 -0.11
CA MET A 90 -6.31 4.65 -0.43
C MET A 90 -7.37 5.14 0.56
N VAL A 91 -6.96 5.44 1.78
CA VAL A 91 -7.84 5.95 2.85
C VAL A 91 -7.85 7.49 2.88
N THR A 92 -6.71 8.12 2.68
CA THR A 92 -6.53 9.57 2.88
C THR A 92 -6.73 10.41 1.63
N LEU A 93 -6.29 9.93 0.47
CA LEU A 93 -6.37 10.65 -0.82
C LEU A 93 -7.69 10.39 -1.55
N TYR A 94 -8.14 9.13 -1.62
CA TYR A 94 -9.29 8.74 -2.44
C TYR A 94 -10.61 9.43 -2.07
N PRO A 95 -10.91 9.77 -0.81
CA PRO A 95 -12.09 10.57 -0.48
C PRO A 95 -12.12 11.95 -1.16
N HIS A 96 -10.97 12.50 -1.57
CA HIS A 96 -10.91 13.74 -2.34
C HIS A 96 -11.11 13.53 -3.85
N LEU A 97 -10.94 12.30 -4.35
CA LEU A 97 -10.99 12.00 -5.78
C LEU A 97 -12.33 11.47 -6.22
N TYR A 98 -12.98 10.65 -5.40
CA TYR A 98 -14.18 9.89 -5.78
C TYR A 98 -15.40 10.38 -4.99
N PRO A 99 -16.29 11.20 -5.59
CA PRO A 99 -17.45 11.74 -4.88
C PRO A 99 -18.42 10.66 -4.37
N GLN A 100 -18.46 9.51 -5.03
CA GLN A 100 -19.32 8.36 -4.67
C GLN A 100 -18.53 7.23 -4.01
N LEU A 101 -17.49 7.55 -3.25
CA LEU A 101 -16.73 6.57 -2.51
C LEU A 101 -17.56 6.05 -1.33
N GLY A 102 -17.63 4.74 -1.16
CA GLY A 102 -18.41 4.10 -0.08
C GLY A 102 -17.83 4.27 1.33
N TYR A 103 -16.78 5.11 1.50
CA TYR A 103 -16.11 5.38 2.77
C TYR A 103 -15.46 6.76 2.78
N GLY A 104 -15.29 7.31 3.99
CA GLY A 104 -14.45 8.48 4.26
C GLY A 104 -13.14 8.08 4.97
N ALA A 105 -12.24 9.04 5.12
CA ALA A 105 -10.92 8.79 5.74
C ALA A 105 -11.01 8.33 7.21
N ALA A 106 -12.10 8.66 7.91
CA ALA A 106 -12.33 8.28 9.30
C ALA A 106 -13.04 6.92 9.48
N ASP A 107 -13.50 6.28 8.39
CA ASP A 107 -14.27 5.05 8.48
C ASP A 107 -13.43 3.79 8.76
N PRO A 108 -12.29 3.55 8.08
CA PRO A 108 -11.43 2.43 8.41
C PRO A 108 -10.75 2.67 9.77
N VAL A 109 -10.87 1.71 10.69
CA VAL A 109 -10.25 1.83 12.01
C VAL A 109 -8.75 1.58 11.90
N PRO A 110 -7.88 2.55 12.25
CA PRO A 110 -6.44 2.39 12.19
C PRO A 110 -5.95 1.32 13.18
N VAL A 111 -5.00 0.50 12.74
CA VAL A 111 -4.40 -0.55 13.59
C VAL A 111 -2.91 -0.31 13.78
N ALA A 112 -2.12 -0.35 12.72
CA ALA A 112 -0.68 -0.17 12.81
C ALA A 112 -0.09 0.38 11.51
N ALA A 113 0.85 1.30 11.61
CA ALA A 113 1.78 1.61 10.54
C ALA A 113 2.83 0.49 10.48
N LEU A 114 3.13 -0.01 9.29
CA LEU A 114 4.04 -1.14 9.09
C LEU A 114 5.35 -0.71 8.44
N ALA A 115 5.25 0.04 7.36
CA ALA A 115 6.39 0.49 6.60
C ALA A 115 6.13 1.81 5.90
N SER A 116 7.16 2.63 5.74
CA SER A 116 7.13 3.81 4.90
C SER A 116 7.95 3.60 3.64
N LEU A 117 7.50 4.23 2.55
CA LEU A 117 8.22 4.24 1.28
C LEU A 117 8.29 5.66 0.74
N GLY A 118 9.37 5.93 0.00
CA GLY A 118 9.51 7.10 -0.85
C GLY A 118 9.12 6.79 -2.28
N PHE A 119 8.99 7.85 -3.07
CA PHE A 119 8.78 7.78 -4.50
C PHE A 119 10.00 8.35 -5.23
N ALA A 120 10.22 7.85 -6.43
CA ALA A 120 11.31 8.31 -7.28
C ALA A 120 10.82 8.54 -8.72
N LEU A 121 11.48 9.46 -9.40
CA LEU A 121 11.41 9.66 -10.84
C LEU A 121 12.64 9.05 -11.46
N GLY A 122 12.44 8.07 -12.33
CA GLY A 122 13.50 7.44 -13.08
C GLY A 122 13.25 7.46 -14.58
N VAL A 123 14.32 7.35 -15.37
CA VAL A 123 14.30 7.32 -16.83
C VAL A 123 14.91 6.03 -17.35
N GLY A 124 14.38 5.54 -18.47
CA GLY A 124 14.84 4.34 -19.15
C GLY A 124 15.82 4.61 -20.30
N PRO A 125 16.19 3.58 -21.10
CA PRO A 125 17.14 3.68 -22.22
C PRO A 125 16.64 4.56 -23.36
N ALA A 126 15.34 4.84 -23.47
CA ALA A 126 14.80 5.76 -24.44
C ALA A 126 15.24 7.22 -24.22
N VAL A 127 15.68 7.55 -22.99
CA VAL A 127 16.18 8.88 -22.63
C VAL A 127 17.71 8.92 -22.78
N PRO A 128 18.31 9.89 -23.52
CA PRO A 128 19.74 9.95 -23.74
C PRO A 128 20.55 9.89 -22.45
N ALA A 129 21.73 9.26 -22.50
CA ALA A 129 22.61 9.10 -21.34
C ALA A 129 23.13 10.43 -20.76
N SER A 130 23.07 11.50 -21.54
CA SER A 130 23.42 12.88 -21.13
C SER A 130 22.39 13.48 -20.17
N VAL A 131 21.14 12.96 -20.14
CA VAL A 131 20.10 13.41 -19.22
C VAL A 131 20.36 12.79 -17.84
N ARG A 132 20.86 13.58 -16.89
CA ARG A 132 21.25 13.13 -15.54
C ARG A 132 20.58 13.89 -14.41
N THR A 133 19.92 15.00 -14.71
CA THR A 133 19.22 15.86 -13.76
C THR A 133 17.79 16.11 -14.23
N LEU A 134 16.94 16.65 -13.35
CA LEU A 134 15.61 17.10 -13.76
C LEU A 134 15.67 18.25 -14.77
N ALA A 135 16.67 19.14 -14.67
CA ALA A 135 16.88 20.21 -15.63
C ALA A 135 17.20 19.66 -17.04
N ASP A 136 18.06 18.64 -17.11
CA ASP A 136 18.36 17.98 -18.39
C ASP A 136 17.12 17.32 -18.97
N LEU A 137 16.31 16.65 -18.13
CA LEU A 137 15.05 16.01 -18.54
C LEU A 137 14.08 17.04 -19.12
N VAL A 138 13.88 18.15 -18.42
CA VAL A 138 13.00 19.25 -18.88
C VAL A 138 13.52 19.83 -20.20
N GLY A 139 14.81 20.07 -20.32
CA GLY A 139 15.44 20.54 -21.56
C GLY A 139 15.22 19.58 -22.73
N TRP A 140 15.42 18.28 -22.49
CA TRP A 140 15.20 17.25 -23.48
C TRP A 140 13.74 17.15 -23.93
N VAL A 141 12.79 17.19 -22.99
CA VAL A 141 11.35 17.17 -23.29
C VAL A 141 10.94 18.39 -24.10
N ARG A 142 11.38 19.59 -23.71
CA ARG A 142 11.06 20.86 -24.42
C ARG A 142 11.65 20.92 -25.82
N ALA A 143 12.77 20.27 -26.07
CA ALA A 143 13.39 20.15 -27.38
C ALA A 143 12.66 19.16 -28.30
N GLY A 144 11.51 18.59 -27.89
CA GLY A 144 10.77 17.61 -28.67
C GLY A 144 11.43 16.21 -28.62
N GLY A 145 12.26 15.96 -27.62
CA GLY A 145 13.05 14.74 -27.48
C GLY A 145 12.27 13.44 -27.27
N SER A 146 10.93 13.49 -27.11
CA SER A 146 10.13 12.30 -26.89
C SER A 146 8.96 12.21 -27.85
N SER A 147 9.02 11.26 -28.78
CA SER A 147 7.83 10.71 -29.46
C SER A 147 7.11 9.67 -28.58
N LEU A 148 7.63 9.36 -27.38
CA LEU A 148 7.11 8.37 -26.46
C LEU A 148 6.10 9.02 -25.51
N PRO A 149 5.14 8.22 -25.02
CA PRO A 149 4.20 8.70 -24.03
C PRO A 149 4.94 9.15 -22.76
N GLY A 150 4.56 10.27 -22.20
CA GLY A 150 5.09 11.00 -21.08
C GLY A 150 5.66 10.21 -19.89
N TYR A 151 5.00 10.26 -18.73
CA TYR A 151 5.43 9.48 -17.55
C TYR A 151 4.43 8.38 -17.18
N GLY A 152 4.94 7.20 -16.87
CA GLY A 152 4.16 6.09 -16.36
C GLY A 152 4.07 6.08 -14.84
N THR A 153 2.96 5.59 -14.29
CA THR A 153 2.80 5.32 -12.85
C THR A 153 2.08 4.01 -12.62
N PRO A 154 2.11 3.45 -11.39
CA PRO A 154 1.39 2.21 -11.06
C PRO A 154 -0.13 2.31 -11.18
N GLY A 155 -0.70 3.51 -11.26
CA GLY A 155 -2.14 3.69 -11.40
C GLY A 155 -2.57 5.15 -11.40
N PRO A 156 -3.74 5.45 -12.00
CA PRO A 156 -4.30 6.79 -11.98
C PRO A 156 -4.77 7.16 -10.57
N GLY A 157 -4.66 8.44 -10.19
CA GLY A 157 -5.08 8.93 -8.87
C GLY A 157 -4.21 8.45 -7.70
N THR A 158 -3.06 7.85 -7.96
CA THR A 158 -2.10 7.46 -6.92
C THR A 158 -1.10 8.59 -6.62
N PRO A 159 -0.41 8.60 -5.46
CA PRO A 159 0.60 9.61 -5.16
C PRO A 159 1.65 9.81 -6.26
N PRO A 160 2.20 8.78 -6.94
CA PRO A 160 3.08 8.97 -8.08
C PRO A 160 2.47 9.76 -9.23
N HIS A 161 1.18 9.59 -9.49
CA HIS A 161 0.49 10.41 -10.51
C HIS A 161 0.51 11.89 -10.12
N PHE A 162 0.19 12.22 -8.86
CA PHE A 162 0.22 13.60 -8.38
C PHE A 162 1.63 14.19 -8.38
N ILE A 163 2.65 13.41 -8.03
CA ILE A 163 4.06 13.82 -8.12
C ILE A 163 4.41 14.21 -9.56
N GLY A 164 4.04 13.39 -10.54
CA GLY A 164 4.27 13.67 -11.96
C GLY A 164 3.56 14.93 -12.44
N ALA A 165 2.28 15.07 -12.13
CA ALA A 165 1.48 16.23 -12.50
C ALA A 165 1.98 17.55 -11.86
N LEU A 166 2.42 17.50 -10.60
CA LEU A 166 3.02 18.64 -9.92
C LEU A 166 4.37 19.01 -10.50
N PHE A 167 5.20 18.02 -10.83
CA PHE A 167 6.50 18.23 -11.49
C PHE A 167 6.31 18.84 -12.88
N GLU A 168 5.45 18.25 -13.72
CA GLU A 168 5.12 18.75 -15.06
C GLU A 168 4.71 20.22 -15.03
N ARG A 169 3.79 20.56 -14.12
CA ARG A 169 3.27 21.90 -13.95
C ARG A 169 4.36 22.88 -13.46
N GLY A 170 5.14 22.47 -12.45
CA GLY A 170 6.21 23.29 -11.89
C GLY A 170 7.37 23.51 -12.87
N ALA A 171 7.69 22.49 -13.66
CA ALA A 171 8.71 22.54 -14.69
C ALA A 171 8.22 23.18 -16.00
N GLN A 172 6.94 23.47 -16.12
CA GLN A 172 6.32 24.01 -17.35
C GLN A 172 6.70 23.18 -18.60
N CYS A 173 6.60 21.85 -18.50
CA CYS A 173 6.86 20.93 -19.61
C CYS A 173 5.69 19.95 -19.73
N THR A 174 5.46 19.41 -20.92
CA THR A 174 4.36 18.49 -21.19
C THR A 174 4.85 17.05 -21.13
N LEU A 175 4.40 16.32 -20.13
CA LEU A 175 4.66 14.89 -19.91
C LEU A 175 3.34 14.18 -19.63
N PRO A 176 2.57 13.80 -20.67
CA PRO A 176 1.27 13.16 -20.47
C PRO A 176 1.36 11.92 -19.58
N HIS A 177 0.39 11.75 -18.68
CA HIS A 177 0.35 10.60 -17.77
C HIS A 177 -0.09 9.32 -18.50
N VAL A 178 0.60 8.22 -18.23
CA VAL A 178 0.28 6.86 -18.67
C VAL A 178 0.02 5.99 -17.44
N ALA A 179 -1.24 5.58 -17.27
CA ALA A 179 -1.65 4.74 -16.16
C ALA A 179 -1.38 3.26 -16.45
N TYR A 180 -0.61 2.61 -15.58
CA TYR A 180 -0.39 1.17 -15.62
C TYR A 180 -1.21 0.45 -14.54
N ARG A 181 -1.40 -0.86 -14.73
CA ARG A 181 -2.02 -1.73 -13.70
C ARG A 181 -0.96 -2.31 -12.77
N GLY A 182 -0.28 -1.42 -12.03
CA GLY A 182 0.81 -1.77 -11.11
C GLY A 182 2.20 -1.43 -11.66
N ALA A 183 3.21 -1.55 -10.81
CA ALA A 183 4.60 -1.20 -11.13
C ALA A 183 5.26 -2.11 -12.18
N ALA A 184 4.98 -3.42 -12.13
CA ALA A 184 5.67 -4.40 -12.97
C ALA A 184 5.53 -4.16 -14.48
N PRO A 185 4.33 -3.90 -15.05
CA PRO A 185 4.21 -3.56 -16.47
C PRO A 185 4.89 -2.21 -16.80
N ALA A 186 4.79 -1.20 -15.94
CA ALA A 186 5.44 0.10 -16.16
C ALA A 186 6.97 -0.02 -16.21
N MET A 187 7.56 -0.76 -15.27
CA MET A 187 9.00 -1.02 -15.23
C MET A 187 9.47 -1.82 -16.45
N ARG A 188 8.67 -2.78 -16.93
CA ARG A 188 8.99 -3.53 -18.14
C ARG A 188 9.07 -2.61 -19.37
N ASP A 189 8.10 -1.73 -19.52
CA ASP A 189 8.05 -0.77 -20.63
C ASP A 189 9.18 0.29 -20.52
N LEU A 190 9.51 0.71 -19.29
CA LEU A 190 10.65 1.57 -19.02
C LEU A 190 11.97 0.92 -19.47
N LEU A 191 12.21 -0.32 -19.03
CA LEU A 191 13.41 -1.09 -19.36
C LEU A 191 13.51 -1.43 -20.85
N GLY A 192 12.36 -1.69 -21.48
CA GLY A 192 12.22 -1.96 -22.91
C GLY A 192 12.30 -0.72 -23.81
N GLY A 193 12.41 0.48 -23.23
CA GLY A 193 12.43 1.72 -23.98
C GLY A 193 11.10 2.14 -24.60
N GLN A 194 9.99 1.54 -24.15
CA GLN A 194 8.62 1.90 -24.58
C GLN A 194 8.04 3.04 -23.73
N LEU A 195 8.61 3.31 -22.58
CA LEU A 195 8.29 4.40 -21.68
C LEU A 195 9.57 5.19 -21.39
N ALA A 196 9.49 6.53 -21.46
CA ALA A 196 10.64 7.39 -21.20
C ALA A 196 10.89 7.59 -19.71
N VAL A 197 9.83 7.89 -18.95
CA VAL A 197 9.88 8.27 -17.54
C VAL A 197 8.93 7.37 -16.74
N TYR A 198 9.36 6.89 -15.59
CA TYR A 198 8.53 6.22 -14.61
C TYR A 198 8.62 6.94 -13.27
N ILE A 199 7.46 7.14 -12.64
CA ILE A 199 7.35 7.64 -11.27
C ILE A 199 6.63 6.59 -10.45
N GLY A 200 7.30 6.11 -9.41
CA GLY A 200 6.79 5.04 -8.57
C GLY A 200 7.58 4.88 -7.27
N PRO A 201 7.27 3.83 -6.49
CA PRO A 201 8.02 3.48 -5.29
C PRO A 201 9.53 3.35 -5.57
N GLU A 202 10.37 3.85 -4.67
CA GLU A 202 11.84 3.73 -4.76
C GLU A 202 12.28 2.27 -4.95
N GLY A 203 11.61 1.34 -4.24
CA GLY A 203 11.90 -0.08 -4.29
C GLY A 203 11.79 -0.71 -5.67
N ASP A 204 10.98 -0.13 -6.57
CA ASP A 204 10.83 -0.65 -7.94
C ASP A 204 12.12 -0.50 -8.76
N PHE A 205 12.96 0.48 -8.42
CA PHE A 205 14.20 0.77 -9.13
C PHE A 205 15.41 -0.04 -8.61
N LEU A 206 15.42 -0.39 -7.32
CA LEU A 206 16.59 -0.97 -6.66
C LEU A 206 17.17 -2.21 -7.34
N PRO A 207 16.35 -3.20 -7.78
CA PRO A 207 16.87 -4.39 -8.46
C PRO A 207 17.60 -4.06 -9.77
N HIS A 208 17.18 -3.00 -10.46
CA HIS A 208 17.71 -2.61 -11.77
C HIS A 208 18.96 -1.73 -11.67
N LEU A 209 19.11 -1.01 -10.55
CA LEU A 209 20.34 -0.26 -10.24
C LEU A 209 21.46 -1.20 -9.80
N ALA A 210 21.13 -2.22 -8.98
CA ALA A 210 22.09 -3.20 -8.50
C ALA A 210 22.66 -4.08 -9.63
N ALA A 211 21.90 -4.30 -10.71
CA ALA A 211 22.34 -5.08 -11.87
C ALA A 211 23.45 -4.40 -12.72
N GLY A 212 23.77 -3.12 -12.45
CA GLY A 212 24.92 -2.42 -13.03
C GLY A 212 24.84 -2.10 -14.53
N GLY A 213 23.71 -2.42 -15.18
CA GLY A 213 23.56 -2.27 -16.64
C GLY A 213 23.29 -0.85 -17.16
N GLY A 214 23.14 0.14 -16.27
CA GLY A 214 22.86 1.53 -16.67
C GLY A 214 21.56 1.75 -17.44
N ALA A 215 20.71 0.72 -17.54
CA ALA A 215 19.45 0.78 -18.28
C ALA A 215 18.42 1.73 -17.64
N VAL A 216 18.50 1.95 -16.33
CA VAL A 216 17.65 2.86 -15.58
C VAL A 216 18.52 3.85 -14.81
N ARG A 217 18.12 5.10 -14.80
CA ARG A 217 18.72 6.17 -13.99
C ARG A 217 17.63 6.83 -13.18
N VAL A 218 17.81 6.93 -11.86
CA VAL A 218 16.92 7.69 -10.99
C VAL A 218 17.44 9.12 -10.93
N LEU A 219 16.58 10.08 -11.31
CA LEU A 219 16.95 11.49 -11.40
C LEU A 219 16.56 12.28 -10.14
N ALA A 220 15.47 11.88 -9.47
CA ALA A 220 15.01 12.54 -8.26
C ALA A 220 14.24 11.59 -7.34
N VAL A 221 14.28 11.88 -6.05
CA VAL A 221 13.42 11.25 -5.03
C VAL A 221 12.47 12.26 -4.42
N ALA A 222 11.25 11.80 -4.10
CA ALA A 222 10.29 12.59 -3.34
C ALA A 222 10.61 12.49 -1.84
N GLY A 223 10.47 13.61 -1.14
CA GLY A 223 10.74 13.69 0.28
C GLY A 223 11.51 14.96 0.63
N GLU A 224 11.50 15.33 1.92
CA GLU A 224 12.27 16.45 2.46
C GLU A 224 13.80 16.18 2.44
N ARG A 225 14.17 14.90 2.44
CA ARG A 225 15.57 14.44 2.45
C ARG A 225 15.73 13.31 1.44
N ARG A 226 16.98 13.10 1.00
CA ARG A 226 17.35 11.97 0.16
C ARG A 226 16.98 10.64 0.80
N SER A 227 16.71 9.66 -0.04
CA SER A 227 16.42 8.31 0.42
C SER A 227 17.69 7.61 0.96
N ARG A 228 17.53 6.86 2.06
CA ARG A 228 18.62 5.98 2.53
C ARG A 228 18.97 4.87 1.53
N PHE A 229 18.04 4.53 0.64
CA PHE A 229 18.25 3.52 -0.40
C PHE A 229 18.88 4.10 -1.67
N LEU A 230 18.79 5.43 -1.85
CA LEU A 230 19.28 6.18 -3.01
C LEU A 230 20.00 7.45 -2.51
N PRO A 231 21.08 7.33 -1.72
CA PRO A 231 21.70 8.45 -1.03
C PRO A 231 22.34 9.47 -1.99
N ASP A 232 22.75 9.02 -3.17
CA ASP A 232 23.37 9.88 -4.18
C ASP A 232 22.34 10.59 -5.07
N VAL A 233 21.06 10.21 -5.01
CA VAL A 233 19.99 10.80 -5.80
C VAL A 233 19.42 12.02 -5.07
N PRO A 234 19.45 13.22 -5.68
CA PRO A 234 18.91 14.42 -5.08
C PRO A 234 17.38 14.38 -4.98
N THR A 235 16.82 15.15 -4.05
CA THR A 235 15.37 15.36 -3.97
C THR A 235 14.89 16.29 -5.08
N PHE A 236 13.57 16.31 -5.34
CA PHE A 236 12.96 17.32 -6.21
C PHE A 236 13.28 18.74 -5.73
N ALA A 237 13.26 18.98 -4.42
CA ALA A 237 13.55 20.29 -3.83
C ALA A 237 15.01 20.71 -4.02
N GLU A 238 15.98 19.81 -3.85
CA GLU A 238 17.41 20.08 -4.10
C GLU A 238 17.69 20.48 -5.57
N GLN A 239 16.81 20.11 -6.50
CA GLN A 239 16.88 20.46 -7.91
C GLN A 239 15.96 21.63 -8.31
N GLY A 240 15.46 22.40 -7.34
CA GLY A 240 14.65 23.60 -7.60
C GLY A 240 13.14 23.33 -7.81
N HIS A 241 12.68 22.11 -7.59
CA HIS A 241 11.30 21.72 -7.76
C HIS A 241 10.61 21.43 -6.40
N GLY A 242 10.68 22.39 -5.46
CA GLY A 242 10.16 22.26 -4.08
C GLY A 242 8.65 22.51 -3.92
N ALA A 243 7.80 22.04 -4.83
CA ALA A 243 6.36 22.23 -4.68
C ALA A 243 5.77 21.34 -3.58
N THR A 244 4.80 21.87 -2.83
CA THR A 244 4.01 21.09 -1.85
C THR A 244 3.40 19.85 -2.52
N GLY A 245 3.66 18.68 -2.00
CA GLY A 245 3.23 17.39 -2.54
C GLY A 245 4.36 16.58 -3.19
N LEU A 246 5.49 17.21 -3.55
CA LEU A 246 6.70 16.51 -4.01
C LEU A 246 7.56 15.97 -2.87
N ASP A 247 7.25 16.35 -1.64
CA ASP A 247 7.88 15.91 -0.39
C ASP A 247 7.20 14.70 0.25
N ARG A 248 6.15 14.18 -0.36
CA ARG A 248 5.31 13.15 0.26
C ARG A 248 5.95 11.77 0.25
N ARG A 249 5.70 11.07 1.36
CA ARG A 249 6.00 9.63 1.51
C ARG A 249 4.70 8.87 1.71
N GLU A 250 4.74 7.57 1.47
CA GLU A 250 3.58 6.69 1.65
C GLU A 250 3.79 5.78 2.86
N LEU A 251 2.70 5.36 3.50
CA LEU A 251 2.70 4.33 4.52
C LEU A 251 1.94 3.11 4.03
N TYR A 252 2.48 1.93 4.27
CA TYR A 252 1.69 0.71 4.31
C TYR A 252 1.17 0.52 5.72
N ALA A 253 -0.15 0.40 5.85
CA ALA A 253 -0.81 0.34 7.14
C ALA A 253 -1.90 -0.73 7.18
N LEU A 254 -2.16 -1.22 8.39
CA LEU A 254 -3.25 -2.14 8.70
C LEU A 254 -4.46 -1.37 9.19
N PHE A 255 -5.63 -1.80 8.71
CA PHE A 255 -6.93 -1.26 9.09
C PHE A 255 -7.93 -2.38 9.41
N LEU A 256 -8.90 -2.05 10.25
CA LEU A 256 -10.08 -2.84 10.56
C LEU A 256 -11.35 -2.20 9.97
N PRO A 257 -12.45 -2.94 9.84
CA PRO A 257 -13.74 -2.40 9.46
C PRO A 257 -14.18 -1.28 10.41
N ARG A 258 -15.05 -0.38 9.90
CA ARG A 258 -15.71 0.61 10.76
C ARG A 258 -16.37 -0.08 11.97
N GLN A 259 -16.42 0.62 13.11
CA GLN A 259 -16.99 0.11 14.37
C GLN A 259 -16.23 -1.05 15.03
N ALA A 260 -15.04 -1.44 14.55
CA ALA A 260 -14.18 -2.34 15.28
C ALA A 260 -13.78 -1.73 16.64
N ARG A 261 -13.80 -2.55 17.68
CA ARG A 261 -13.52 -2.08 19.05
C ARG A 261 -12.06 -1.69 19.20
N PRO A 262 -11.75 -0.62 19.94
CA PRO A 262 -10.37 -0.14 20.15
C PRO A 262 -9.44 -1.22 20.73
N GLU A 263 -9.96 -2.09 21.62
CA GLU A 263 -9.19 -3.15 22.26
C GLU A 263 -8.71 -4.18 21.20
N LEU A 264 -9.53 -4.47 20.20
CA LEU A 264 -9.19 -5.37 19.11
C LEU A 264 -8.07 -4.75 18.25
N ALA A 265 -8.19 -3.47 17.92
CA ALA A 265 -7.14 -2.75 17.18
C ALA A 265 -5.81 -2.77 17.93
N GLN A 266 -5.82 -2.53 19.25
CA GLN A 266 -4.63 -2.59 20.09
C GLN A 266 -4.00 -3.99 20.15
N GLN A 267 -4.82 -5.05 20.28
CA GLN A 267 -4.34 -6.44 20.28
C GLN A 267 -3.65 -6.80 18.96
N ILE A 268 -4.24 -6.43 17.83
CA ILE A 268 -3.65 -6.70 16.51
C ILE A 268 -2.39 -5.84 16.30
N ALA A 269 -2.41 -4.58 16.73
CA ALA A 269 -1.24 -3.71 16.68
C ALA A 269 -0.05 -4.26 17.48
N ALA A 270 -0.30 -4.83 18.65
CA ALA A 270 0.74 -5.47 19.45
C ALA A 270 1.37 -6.67 18.73
N ARG A 271 0.56 -7.50 18.06
CA ARG A 271 1.05 -8.62 17.24
C ARG A 271 1.86 -8.11 16.03
N ALA A 272 1.34 -7.11 15.31
CA ALA A 272 2.04 -6.51 14.17
C ALA A 272 3.41 -5.94 14.59
N ARG A 273 3.48 -5.26 15.74
CA ARG A 273 4.74 -4.75 16.31
C ARG A 273 5.73 -5.86 16.61
N ALA A 274 5.29 -7.00 17.16
CA ALA A 274 6.16 -8.15 17.40
C ALA A 274 6.76 -8.69 16.10
N VAL A 275 5.95 -8.76 15.02
CA VAL A 275 6.43 -9.18 13.69
C VAL A 275 7.41 -8.16 13.11
N LEU A 276 7.17 -6.86 13.27
CA LEU A 276 8.08 -5.82 12.79
C LEU A 276 9.45 -5.89 13.48
N ALA A 277 9.51 -6.28 14.75
CA ALA A 277 10.75 -6.44 15.49
C ALA A 277 11.60 -7.65 15.05
N GLU A 278 11.09 -8.54 14.20
CA GLU A 278 11.83 -9.70 13.71
C GLU A 278 12.92 -9.28 12.71
N PRO A 279 14.16 -9.77 12.82
CA PRO A 279 15.22 -9.50 11.84
C PRO A 279 14.82 -9.87 10.40
N ALA A 280 14.02 -10.92 10.21
CA ALA A 280 13.51 -11.35 8.91
C ALA A 280 12.58 -10.30 8.28
N THR A 281 11.80 -9.58 9.09
CA THR A 281 10.95 -8.48 8.63
C THR A 281 11.80 -7.28 8.20
N ALA A 282 12.78 -6.88 9.00
CA ALA A 282 13.70 -5.81 8.65
C ALA A 282 14.43 -6.09 7.32
N ALA A 283 14.91 -7.33 7.13
CA ALA A 283 15.56 -7.75 5.88
C ALA A 283 14.60 -7.71 4.68
N LEU A 284 13.35 -8.14 4.85
CA LEU A 284 12.33 -8.05 3.80
C LEU A 284 12.07 -6.59 3.42
N LEU A 285 11.82 -5.73 4.40
CA LEU A 285 11.53 -4.32 4.17
C LEU A 285 12.68 -3.64 3.44
N ALA A 286 13.93 -3.84 3.88
CA ALA A 286 15.11 -3.28 3.24
C ALA A 286 15.23 -3.72 1.76
N ARG A 287 15.00 -5.00 1.47
CA ARG A 287 15.02 -5.53 0.10
C ARG A 287 13.95 -4.90 -0.78
N LEU A 288 12.82 -4.53 -0.21
CA LEU A 288 11.70 -3.87 -0.90
C LEU A 288 11.85 -2.34 -0.99
N GLY A 289 12.95 -1.77 -0.51
CA GLY A 289 13.14 -0.32 -0.47
C GLY A 289 12.22 0.37 0.54
N LEU A 290 11.86 -0.32 1.62
CA LEU A 290 10.95 0.15 2.64
C LEU A 290 11.69 0.39 3.96
N GLN A 291 11.23 1.38 4.70
CA GLN A 291 11.66 1.63 6.08
C GLN A 291 10.56 1.15 7.02
N GLU A 292 10.93 0.53 8.11
CA GLU A 292 10.00 0.26 9.19
C GLU A 292 9.31 1.57 9.62
N ALA A 293 8.00 1.50 9.79
CA ALA A 293 7.21 2.58 10.37
C ALA A 293 6.62 2.08 11.69
N ALA A 294 6.95 2.76 12.77
CA ALA A 294 6.35 2.49 14.07
C ALA A 294 5.14 3.39 14.28
N GLY A 295 4.04 2.81 14.77
CA GLY A 295 2.84 3.57 15.14
C GLY A 295 1.69 2.62 15.43
N GLY A 296 1.06 2.79 16.59
CA GLY A 296 -0.14 2.07 16.98
C GLY A 296 -1.41 2.77 16.47
N PRO A 297 -2.60 2.34 16.96
CA PRO A 297 -3.88 2.87 16.48
C PRO A 297 -4.03 4.38 16.62
N ALA A 298 -3.60 4.96 17.74
CA ALA A 298 -3.76 6.39 18.00
C ALA A 298 -2.83 7.22 17.11
N GLU A 299 -1.54 6.85 17.02
CA GLU A 299 -0.55 7.53 16.19
C GLU A 299 -0.93 7.43 14.71
N LEU A 300 -1.32 6.24 14.23
CA LEU A 300 -1.76 6.07 12.84
C LEU A 300 -3.05 6.86 12.56
N GLY A 301 -3.98 6.93 13.52
CA GLY A 301 -5.20 7.74 13.39
C GLY A 301 -4.89 9.22 13.19
N GLU A 302 -3.94 9.77 13.94
CA GLU A 302 -3.50 11.16 13.77
C GLU A 302 -2.79 11.36 12.42
N VAL A 303 -1.94 10.43 12.01
CA VAL A 303 -1.29 10.48 10.68
C VAL A 303 -2.33 10.46 9.57
N VAL A 304 -3.34 9.59 9.63
CA VAL A 304 -4.45 9.54 8.66
C VAL A 304 -5.17 10.90 8.58
N ARG A 305 -5.50 11.49 9.73
CA ARG A 305 -6.19 12.78 9.80
C ARG A 305 -5.37 13.91 9.16
N VAL A 306 -4.10 13.99 9.49
CA VAL A 306 -3.18 15.01 8.96
C VAL A 306 -2.95 14.83 7.47
N ASP A 307 -2.70 13.58 7.05
CA ASP A 307 -2.45 13.26 5.64
C ASP A 307 -3.69 13.53 4.77
N HIS A 308 -4.87 13.14 5.25
CA HIS A 308 -6.12 13.44 4.55
C HIS A 308 -6.31 14.95 4.34
N ALA A 309 -6.13 15.76 5.39
CA ALA A 309 -6.26 17.21 5.28
C ALA A 309 -5.25 17.83 4.28
N ALA A 310 -4.05 17.26 4.20
CA ALA A 310 -3.00 17.75 3.30
C ALA A 310 -3.26 17.43 1.83
N TRP A 311 -4.02 16.36 1.51
CA TRP A 311 -4.33 15.99 0.13
C TRP A 311 -5.32 16.94 -0.55
N GLY A 312 -6.28 17.52 0.16
CA GLY A 312 -7.30 18.40 -0.43
C GLY A 312 -6.73 19.53 -1.30
N PRO A 313 -5.81 20.38 -0.77
CA PRO A 313 -5.17 21.42 -1.56
C PRO A 313 -4.34 20.89 -2.75
N ILE A 314 -3.72 19.74 -2.62
CA ILE A 314 -2.92 19.11 -3.70
C ILE A 314 -3.84 18.68 -4.83
N VAL A 315 -4.92 17.95 -4.53
CA VAL A 315 -5.91 17.50 -5.51
C VAL A 315 -6.51 18.69 -6.24
N SER A 316 -6.92 19.73 -5.52
CA SER A 316 -7.47 20.96 -6.13
C SER A 316 -6.49 21.66 -7.07
N ARG A 317 -5.20 21.68 -6.69
CA ARG A 317 -4.15 22.29 -7.53
C ARG A 317 -3.92 21.51 -8.81
N VAL A 318 -3.91 20.19 -8.75
CA VAL A 318 -3.69 19.33 -9.94
C VAL A 318 -4.93 19.33 -10.85
N GLY A 319 -6.14 19.44 -10.27
CA GLY A 319 -7.38 19.39 -11.03
C GLY A 319 -7.69 18.01 -11.58
N PHE A 320 -7.24 16.95 -10.89
CA PHE A 320 -7.46 15.57 -11.31
C PHE A 320 -8.95 15.21 -11.20
N THR A 321 -9.49 14.67 -12.29
CA THR A 321 -10.82 14.06 -12.31
C THR A 321 -10.67 12.58 -12.67
N PRO A 322 -11.17 11.65 -11.85
CA PRO A 322 -11.12 10.23 -12.17
C PRO A 322 -11.90 9.96 -13.46
N GLU A 323 -11.35 9.13 -14.33
CA GLU A 323 -12.13 8.55 -15.43
C GLU A 323 -13.21 7.64 -14.81
N SER A 324 -14.45 7.78 -15.31
CA SER A 324 -15.64 7.06 -14.85
C SER A 324 -15.57 5.55 -15.11
#